data_c253a4c5f53466cd3d9c5a0097226cb4
#
_entry.id   c253a4c5f53466cd3d9c5a0097226cb4
#
_cell.length_a   1.000
_cell.length_b   1.000
_cell.length_c   1.000
_cell.angle_alpha   90.00
_cell.angle_beta   90.00
_cell.angle_gamma   90.00
#
_symmetry.space_group_name_H-M   'P 1'
#
loop_
_entity.id
_entity.type
_entity.pdbx_description
1 polymer ?
#
loop_
_entity_poly.entity_id
_entity_poly.type
_entity_poly.pdbx_seq_one_letter_code
_entity_poly.pdbx_strand_id
1 'polypeptide(L)'
;METERIAPEHGQLQVHASQTVGMLPVGRLYMTGDLRALTGLPRTHMDFYLREGIIQPTTRTGSGYLLFDHGELETLRAVLRWRAEGVGIREIRDRLGRPASQ
;
A
#
# COMPACT_ATOMS: atom_id res chain seq x y z
N MET A 1 32.21 -1.37 15.73
CA MET A 1 31.58 -1.36 15.49
C MET A 1 31.03 -1.90 15.06
N GLU A 2 30.92 -1.70 15.09
CA GLU A 2 30.13 -1.77 14.68
C GLU A 2 29.33 -2.19 14.24
N THR A 3 29.53 -2.02 14.34
CA THR A 3 28.61 -2.10 13.87
C THR A 3 27.93 -2.50 13.40
N GLU A 4 27.98 -2.17 13.32
CA GLU A 4 27.10 -2.16 12.82
C GLU A 4 26.49 -2.66 12.28
N ARG A 5 26.77 -2.57 12.42
CA ARG A 5 25.94 -2.68 11.84
C ARG A 5 25.23 -2.97 11.41
N ILE A 6 25.38 -2.65 11.51
CA ILE A 6 24.48 -2.54 10.98
C ILE A 6 23.85 -2.99 10.40
N ALA A 7 24.04 -2.77 10.35
CA ALA A 7 23.14 -2.78 9.66
C ALA A 7 22.52 -3.26 9.04
N PRO A 8 22.79 -3.31 9.06
CA PRO A 8 21.93 -3.40 8.30
C PRO A 8 21.24 -3.81 7.89
N GLU A 9 21.38 -3.43 8.14
CA GLU A 9 20.49 -3.24 7.64
C GLU A 9 19.86 -3.53 7.05
N HIS A 10 20.19 -3.31 7.40
CA HIS A 10 19.35 -2.98 6.74
C HIS A 10 18.99 -2.89 5.95
N GLY A 11 19.70 -2.78 6.33
CA GLY A 11 19.11 -2.08 5.51
C GLY A 11 19.14 -1.95 4.94
N GLN A 12 19.47 -1.70 5.14
CA GLN A 12 19.31 -1.06 4.55
C GLN A 12 19.29 -0.95 3.72
N LEU A 13 19.71 -0.68 3.98
CA LEU A 13 19.45 -0.03 3.19
C LEU A 13 19.42 0.11 2.49
N GLN A 14 19.73 0.36 2.54
CA GLN A 14 19.37 0.99 1.83
C GLN A 14 19.12 1.26 1.06
N VAL A 15 19.47 1.59 1.28
CA VAL A 15 18.96 2.28 0.50
C VAL A 15 18.95 2.53 0.02
N HIS A 16 19.26 3.06 -0.02
CA HIS A 16 18.98 3.74 -0.56
C HIS A 16 18.61 4.09 -1.11
N ALA A 17 18.90 4.35 -1.03
CA ALA A 17 18.30 5.04 -1.57
C ALA A 17 18.20 5.46 -1.93
N SER A 18 18.39 5.97 -1.96
CA SER A 18 18.03 6.66 -2.37
C SER A 18 17.95 7.12 -2.87
N GLN A 19 18.26 7.45 -2.98
CA GLN A 19 17.96 8.02 -3.47
C GLN A 19 17.40 8.50 -4.18
N THR A 20 17.05 8.73 -4.25
CA THR A 20 16.38 9.26 -4.90
C THR A 20 15.86 10.02 -4.90
N VAL A 21 16.22 10.22 -5.15
CA VAL A 21 15.79 11.08 -5.00
C VAL A 21 14.68 11.87 -4.93
N GLY A 22 14.44 12.43 -4.43
CA GLY A 22 13.58 13.50 -4.11
C GLY A 22 12.21 13.45 -4.59
N MET A 23 11.95 12.92 -5.70
CA MET A 23 10.61 12.88 -6.26
C MET A 23 9.79 11.70 -5.77
N LEU A 24 10.45 10.75 -5.18
CA LEU A 24 9.75 9.56 -4.68
C LEU A 24 9.17 9.82 -3.31
N PRO A 25 8.08 9.15 -2.96
CA PRO A 25 7.51 9.29 -1.63
C PRO A 25 8.52 8.87 -0.59
N VAL A 26 8.49 9.56 0.53
CA VAL A 26 9.31 9.20 1.68
C VAL A 26 8.70 7.96 2.29
N GLY A 27 9.54 6.98 2.58
CA GLY A 27 9.09 5.79 3.25
C GLY A 27 8.93 4.63 2.30
N ARG A 28 8.30 3.60 2.81
CA ARG A 28 8.27 2.31 2.17
C ARG A 28 7.19 2.20 1.13
N LEU A 29 7.51 1.46 0.06
CA LEU A 29 6.49 1.04 -0.89
C LEU A 29 6.19 -0.44 -0.66
N TYR A 30 4.95 -0.81 -0.88
CA TYR A 30 4.45 -2.16 -0.62
C TYR A 30 3.93 -2.76 -1.91
N MET A 31 4.17 -4.04 -2.10
CA MET A 31 3.53 -4.79 -3.18
C MET A 31 2.19 -5.31 -2.68
N THR A 32 1.36 -5.79 -3.61
CA THR A 32 0.05 -6.33 -3.27
C THR A 32 0.15 -7.42 -2.21
N GLY A 33 1.14 -8.32 -2.36
CA GLY A 33 1.34 -9.38 -1.39
C GLY A 33 1.70 -8.88 0.00
N ASP A 34 2.45 -7.77 0.06
CA ASP A 34 2.78 -7.16 1.35
C ASP A 34 1.54 -6.64 2.04
N LEU A 35 0.67 -5.97 1.29
CA LEU A 35 -0.57 -5.45 1.87
C LEU A 35 -1.43 -6.58 2.40
N ARG A 36 -1.50 -7.68 1.65
CA ARG A 36 -2.28 -8.84 2.09
C ARG A 36 -1.68 -9.45 3.36
N ALA A 37 -0.35 -9.56 3.41
CA ALA A 37 0.31 -10.14 4.57
C ALA A 37 0.08 -9.29 5.81
N LEU A 38 0.10 -7.96 5.66
CA LEU A 38 -0.05 -7.05 6.79
C LEU A 38 -1.49 -6.97 7.29
N THR A 39 -2.46 -7.25 6.44
CA THR A 39 -3.87 -7.09 6.79
C THR A 39 -4.63 -8.41 6.92
N GLY A 40 -4.05 -9.50 6.44
CA GLY A 40 -4.73 -10.79 6.43
C GLY A 40 -5.77 -10.92 5.32
N LEU A 41 -5.81 -9.99 4.38
CA LEU A 41 -6.85 -9.95 3.37
C LEU A 41 -6.64 -11.04 2.31
N PRO A 42 -7.69 -11.82 1.98
CA PRO A 42 -7.57 -12.78 0.89
C PRO A 42 -7.38 -12.09 -0.45
N ARG A 43 -6.75 -12.79 -1.37
CA ARG A 43 -6.46 -12.23 -2.69
C ARG A 43 -7.72 -11.77 -3.42
N THR A 44 -8.80 -12.55 -3.31
CA THR A 44 -10.04 -12.19 -4.00
C THR A 44 -10.60 -10.87 -3.50
N HIS A 45 -10.49 -10.61 -2.21
CA HIS A 45 -10.95 -9.35 -1.65
C HIS A 45 -10.04 -8.20 -2.09
N MET A 46 -8.72 -8.44 -2.11
CA MET A 46 -7.79 -7.42 -2.59
C MET A 46 -8.09 -7.06 -4.04
N ASP A 47 -8.31 -8.08 -4.89
CA ASP A 47 -8.63 -7.84 -6.30
C ASP A 47 -9.92 -7.03 -6.43
N PHE A 48 -10.90 -7.33 -5.59
CA PHE A 48 -12.16 -6.58 -5.60
C PHE A 48 -11.92 -5.11 -5.27
N TYR A 49 -11.17 -4.81 -4.22
CA TYR A 49 -10.93 -3.41 -3.85
C TYR A 49 -10.13 -2.68 -4.91
N LEU A 50 -9.19 -3.35 -5.57
CA LEU A 50 -8.44 -2.74 -6.67
C LEU A 50 -9.34 -2.46 -7.85
N ARG A 51 -10.18 -3.44 -8.23
CA ARG A 51 -11.08 -3.29 -9.38
C ARG A 51 -12.10 -2.19 -9.14
N GLU A 52 -12.57 -2.07 -7.90
CA GLU A 52 -13.56 -1.05 -7.55
C GLU A 52 -12.93 0.34 -7.34
N GLY A 53 -11.60 0.44 -7.39
CA GLY A 53 -10.94 1.71 -7.21
C GLY A 53 -10.91 2.19 -5.77
N ILE A 54 -11.23 1.31 -4.83
CA ILE A 54 -11.18 1.63 -3.40
C ILE A 54 -9.74 1.82 -2.96
N ILE A 55 -8.85 0.92 -3.40
CA ILE A 55 -7.42 1.01 -3.17
C ILE A 55 -6.77 1.26 -4.52
N GLN A 56 -5.85 2.20 -4.57
CA GLN A 56 -5.23 2.60 -5.82
C GLN A 56 -3.71 2.53 -5.69
N PRO A 57 -3.03 1.97 -6.69
CA PRO A 57 -1.58 1.94 -6.63
C PRO A 57 -0.99 3.34 -6.73
N THR A 58 0.10 3.56 -6.00
CA THR A 58 0.84 4.81 -6.07
C THR A 58 1.65 4.87 -7.35
N THR A 59 2.21 3.72 -7.73
CA THR A 59 3.02 3.63 -8.93
C THR A 59 3.09 2.16 -9.37
N ARG A 60 3.88 1.90 -10.39
CA ARG A 60 4.01 0.57 -10.96
C ARG A 60 5.47 0.35 -11.33
N THR A 61 5.97 -0.87 -11.15
CA THR A 61 7.33 -1.19 -11.57
C THR A 61 7.41 -1.29 -13.09
N GLY A 62 8.63 -1.30 -13.61
CA GLY A 62 8.82 -1.48 -15.04
C GLY A 62 8.27 -2.81 -15.55
N SER A 63 8.20 -3.83 -14.70
CA SER A 63 7.64 -5.13 -15.06
C SER A 63 6.14 -5.22 -14.78
N GLY A 64 5.53 -4.14 -14.33
CA GLY A 64 4.08 -4.07 -14.21
C GLY A 64 3.52 -4.38 -12.83
N TYR A 65 4.37 -4.61 -11.83
CA TYR A 65 3.86 -4.84 -10.47
C TYR A 65 3.36 -3.54 -9.86
N LEU A 66 2.23 -3.64 -9.17
CA LEU A 66 1.66 -2.48 -8.48
C LEU A 66 2.41 -2.22 -7.18
N LEU A 67 2.65 -0.94 -6.90
CA LEU A 67 3.28 -0.51 -5.66
C LEU A 67 2.39 0.49 -4.96
N PHE A 68 2.34 0.37 -3.64
CA PHE A 68 1.46 1.19 -2.80
C PHE A 68 2.29 1.87 -1.72
N ASP A 69 2.01 3.14 -1.46
CA ASP A 69 2.70 3.83 -0.38
C ASP A 69 2.02 3.54 0.96
N HIS A 70 2.59 4.08 2.02
CA HIS A 70 2.05 3.85 3.36
C HIS A 70 0.64 4.41 3.50
N GLY A 71 0.35 5.51 2.81
CA GLY A 71 -0.99 6.08 2.82
C GLY A 71 -2.03 5.12 2.32
N GLU A 72 -1.71 4.36 1.26
CA GLU A 72 -2.65 3.36 0.75
C GLU A 72 -2.81 2.19 1.72
N LEU A 73 -1.75 1.82 2.43
CA LEU A 73 -1.89 0.80 3.47
C LEU A 73 -2.86 1.27 4.56
N GLU A 74 -2.72 2.52 4.99
CA GLU A 74 -3.63 3.05 6.02
C GLU A 74 -5.05 3.17 5.50
N THR A 75 -5.20 3.53 4.22
CA THR A 75 -6.53 3.54 3.59
C THR A 75 -7.15 2.16 3.62
N LEU A 76 -6.36 1.14 3.25
CA LEU A 76 -6.87 -0.23 3.29
C LEU A 76 -7.29 -0.63 4.70
N ARG A 77 -6.50 -0.28 5.70
CA ARG A 77 -6.85 -0.58 7.09
C ARG A 77 -8.16 0.08 7.48
N ALA A 78 -8.37 1.33 7.08
CA ALA A 78 -9.62 2.02 7.36
C ALA A 78 -10.79 1.34 6.67
N VAL A 79 -10.61 0.96 5.40
CA VAL A 79 -11.64 0.25 4.65
C VAL A 79 -12.05 -1.03 5.37
N LEU A 80 -11.08 -1.81 5.80
CA LEU A 80 -11.36 -3.07 6.46
C LEU A 80 -12.09 -2.86 7.78
N ARG A 81 -11.72 -1.81 8.51
CA ARG A 81 -12.41 -1.46 9.75
C ARG A 81 -13.86 -1.08 9.48
N TRP A 82 -14.09 -0.25 8.47
CA TRP A 82 -15.44 0.14 8.10
C TRP A 82 -16.28 -1.06 7.64
N ARG A 83 -15.68 -1.96 6.86
CA ARG A 83 -16.39 -3.17 6.44
C ARG A 83 -16.80 -4.02 7.64
N ALA A 84 -15.91 -4.14 8.62
CA ALA A 84 -16.23 -4.89 9.83
C ALA A 84 -17.37 -4.24 10.61
N GLU A 85 -17.56 -2.92 10.44
CA GLU A 85 -18.66 -2.20 11.07
C GLU A 85 -19.94 -2.22 10.23
N GLY A 86 -19.89 -2.84 9.07
CA GLY A 86 -21.06 -2.96 8.21
C GLY A 86 -21.23 -1.85 7.19
N VAL A 87 -20.21 -0.99 7.01
CA VAL A 87 -20.31 0.10 6.04
C VAL A 87 -20.21 -0.47 4.63
N GLY A 88 -21.12 -0.06 3.74
CA GLY A 88 -21.15 -0.55 2.38
C GLY A 88 -20.10 0.10 1.50
N ILE A 89 -19.84 -0.53 0.36
CA ILE A 89 -18.79 -0.08 -0.55
C ILE A 89 -19.07 1.33 -1.09
N ARG A 90 -20.34 1.62 -1.40
CA ARG A 90 -20.66 2.95 -1.92
C ARG A 90 -20.32 4.04 -0.90
N GLU A 91 -20.68 3.81 0.35
CA GLU A 91 -20.39 4.79 1.37
C GLU A 91 -18.89 4.92 1.60
N ILE A 92 -18.15 3.80 1.51
CA ILE A 92 -16.71 3.84 1.65
C ILE A 92 -16.09 4.69 0.54
N ARG A 93 -16.57 4.52 -0.71
CA ARG A 93 -16.09 5.38 -1.81
C ARG A 93 -16.34 6.84 -1.50
N ASP A 94 -17.51 7.16 -0.99
CA ASP A 94 -17.85 8.54 -0.66
C ASP A 94 -16.92 9.09 0.40
N ARG A 95 -16.64 8.30 1.44
CA ARG A 95 -15.75 8.73 2.51
C ARG A 95 -14.33 8.97 2.00
N LEU A 96 -13.88 8.17 1.05
CA LEU A 96 -12.55 8.29 0.49
C LEU A 96 -12.46 9.33 -0.62
N GLY A 97 -13.61 9.77 -1.14
CA GLY A 97 -13.61 10.65 -2.28
C GLY A 97 -13.13 9.99 -3.56
N ARG A 98 -13.34 8.67 -3.68
CA ARG A 98 -12.89 7.90 -4.84
C ARG A 98 -14.08 7.35 -5.59
N PRO A 99 -14.41 7.96 -6.75
CA PRO A 99 -15.55 7.48 -7.52
C PRO A 99 -15.31 6.08 -8.07
N ALA A 100 -16.41 5.42 -8.45
CA ALA A 100 -16.32 4.08 -9.01
C ALA A 100 -15.48 4.10 -10.28
N SER A 101 -14.69 3.03 -10.46
CA SER A 101 -13.93 2.85 -11.70
C SER A 101 -14.85 2.62 -12.87
N GLN A 102 -14.41 3.08 -14.01
CA GLN A 102 -15.15 2.89 -15.25
C GLN A 102 -14.60 1.73 -16.04
#